data_876a6f8af5f5360e927b532e4b518297
#
_entry.id   876a6f8af5f5360e927b532e4b518297
#
_cell.length_a   1.000
_cell.length_b   1.000
_cell.length_c   1.000
_cell.angle_alpha   90.00
_cell.angle_beta   90.00
_cell.angle_gamma   90.00
#
_symmetry.space_group_name_H-M   'P 1'
#
loop_
_entity.id
_entity.type
_entity.pdbx_description
1 polymer ?
#
loop_
_entity_poly.entity_id
_entity_poly.type
_entity_poly.pdbx_seq_one_letter_code
_entity_poly.pdbx_strand_id
1 'polypeptide(L)'
;MELKINSIIKAHTKVSYAIESAGPRPYDIDCAEGTNIVSYSPSAEEAFNELQFEMLRSYPHSLGVKDSVIHYWKDYADLNYKNITLCDGSISGLYLLNRLFLENGDHVLGYVPTFSDFVADVAMHGCTFDYVPLKPENNYKFCPQDLLDKLNETHKLVYIDNPNNPTGQIIPLADIEVILEAAKKLGVAVIVDEAYGEYMPKENSAVSLFQKYDNLIVPKTFSKGFGLAGMRAGYILMPESLNPYMTNITNPYCMSELSRSVAAKTIRNEAFLDGLREETARLKRMVLEYPWKNIYAAETADSVSITLLIHRNPAVDMAAEFAKFRIWVSSGCDFDTLTKNSCRFRVPAAKDMDRVMEALKAIDAID
;
A
#
# COMPACT_ATOMS: atom_id res chain seq x y z
N MET A 1 -16.36 -34.64 14.36
CA MET A 1 -15.86 -34.82 12.98
C MET A 1 -14.85 -33.72 12.70
N GLU A 2 -13.62 -34.03 12.40
CA GLU A 2 -12.61 -33.03 12.02
C GLU A 2 -12.60 -32.86 10.50
N LEU A 3 -12.75 -31.61 10.04
CA LEU A 3 -12.71 -31.28 8.61
C LEU A 3 -11.26 -31.34 8.09
N LYS A 4 -11.08 -31.80 6.88
CA LYS A 4 -9.78 -31.83 6.19
C LYS A 4 -9.48 -30.44 5.62
N ILE A 5 -8.77 -29.63 6.41
CA ILE A 5 -8.34 -28.27 6.04
C ILE A 5 -6.94 -28.36 5.44
N ASN A 6 -6.61 -27.48 4.48
CA ASN A 6 -5.25 -27.33 3.93
C ASN A 6 -4.25 -27.17 5.09
N SER A 7 -3.22 -28.03 5.11
CA SER A 7 -2.25 -28.09 6.20
C SER A 7 -1.42 -26.82 6.35
N ILE A 8 -1.10 -26.13 5.26
CA ILE A 8 -0.37 -24.87 5.25
C ILE A 8 -1.22 -23.80 5.97
N ILE A 9 -2.49 -23.65 5.59
CA ILE A 9 -3.40 -22.69 6.19
C ILE A 9 -3.66 -23.01 7.68
N LYS A 10 -3.80 -24.31 8.02
CA LYS A 10 -4.00 -24.73 9.41
C LYS A 10 -2.80 -24.42 10.31
N ALA A 11 -1.57 -24.43 9.75
CA ALA A 11 -0.34 -24.17 10.48
C ALA A 11 -0.04 -22.68 10.69
N HIS A 12 -0.72 -21.78 9.98
CA HIS A 12 -0.43 -20.34 9.98
C HIS A 12 -1.47 -19.55 10.74
N THR A 13 -1.01 -18.55 11.50
CA THR A 13 -1.87 -17.49 12.05
C THR A 13 -1.53 -16.20 11.34
N LYS A 14 -2.51 -15.61 10.67
CA LYS A 14 -2.34 -14.35 9.96
C LYS A 14 -2.06 -13.23 10.96
N VAL A 15 -0.90 -12.57 10.82
CA VAL A 15 -0.56 -11.31 11.49
C VAL A 15 -0.86 -10.18 10.53
N SER A 16 -1.79 -9.30 10.87
CA SER A 16 -2.19 -8.18 10.03
C SER A 16 -2.98 -7.17 10.84
N TYR A 17 -2.75 -5.89 10.60
CA TYR A 17 -3.58 -4.80 11.11
C TYR A 17 -4.92 -4.67 10.37
N ALA A 18 -5.06 -5.30 9.21
CA ALA A 18 -6.24 -5.25 8.35
C ALA A 18 -7.24 -6.39 8.63
N ILE A 19 -7.27 -6.90 9.86
CA ILE A 19 -8.26 -7.90 10.28
C ILE A 19 -9.61 -7.23 10.44
N GLU A 20 -10.64 -7.74 9.78
CA GLU A 20 -12.00 -7.30 9.95
C GLU A 20 -12.45 -7.56 11.39
N SER A 21 -12.78 -6.50 12.12
CA SER A 21 -13.29 -6.59 13.48
C SER A 21 -14.80 -6.39 13.48
N ALA A 22 -15.51 -7.20 14.27
CA ALA A 22 -16.94 -7.02 14.45
C ALA A 22 -17.25 -5.78 15.30
N GLY A 23 -18.11 -4.89 14.80
CA GLY A 23 -18.71 -3.78 15.53
C GLY A 23 -17.98 -2.44 15.41
N PRO A 24 -18.58 -1.38 15.99
CA PRO A 24 -18.02 -0.04 15.94
C PRO A 24 -16.72 0.06 16.75
N ARG A 25 -15.73 0.76 16.20
CA ARG A 25 -14.44 0.99 16.87
C ARG A 25 -14.60 2.04 17.97
N PRO A 26 -14.02 1.85 19.16
CA PRO A 26 -14.18 2.73 20.31
C PRO A 26 -13.33 4.01 20.21
N TYR A 27 -12.90 4.43 19.03
CA TYR A 27 -12.03 5.59 18.80
C TYR A 27 -12.80 6.75 18.19
N ASP A 28 -12.39 7.98 18.55
CA ASP A 28 -12.96 9.22 18.01
C ASP A 28 -12.20 9.69 16.77
N ILE A 29 -10.87 9.42 16.74
CA ILE A 29 -9.97 9.80 15.66
C ILE A 29 -9.28 8.55 15.14
N ASP A 30 -9.41 8.33 13.83
CA ASP A 30 -8.69 7.27 13.14
C ASP A 30 -7.41 7.85 12.54
N CYS A 31 -6.26 7.37 13.03
CA CYS A 31 -4.94 7.59 12.47
C CYS A 31 -4.27 6.27 12.04
N ALA A 32 -5.04 5.17 11.93
CA ALA A 32 -4.55 3.84 11.57
C ALA A 32 -4.85 3.49 10.10
N GLU A 33 -6.10 3.66 9.63
CA GLU A 33 -6.42 3.35 8.24
C GLU A 33 -5.71 4.33 7.29
N GLY A 34 -5.01 3.79 6.28
CA GLY A 34 -4.23 4.59 5.35
C GLY A 34 -5.05 5.32 4.28
N THR A 35 -6.36 5.50 4.48
CA THR A 35 -7.25 6.20 3.53
C THR A 35 -7.03 7.70 3.55
N ASN A 36 -7.33 8.37 2.44
CA ASN A 36 -7.37 9.83 2.40
C ASN A 36 -8.59 10.35 3.17
N ILE A 37 -8.34 11.15 4.21
CA ILE A 37 -9.37 11.90 4.95
C ILE A 37 -9.06 13.40 4.98
N VAL A 38 -7.99 13.82 4.30
CA VAL A 38 -7.54 15.21 4.25
C VAL A 38 -8.39 16.00 3.26
N SER A 39 -8.75 15.37 2.14
CA SER A 39 -9.57 15.98 1.10
C SER A 39 -10.36 14.92 0.32
N TYR A 40 -11.39 15.35 -0.40
CA TYR A 40 -12.21 14.47 -1.24
C TYR A 40 -12.14 14.92 -2.70
N SER A 41 -12.07 13.94 -3.61
CA SER A 41 -12.12 14.22 -5.04
C SER A 41 -13.52 14.69 -5.43
N PRO A 42 -13.69 15.92 -5.96
CA PRO A 42 -14.99 16.38 -6.47
C PRO A 42 -15.56 15.47 -7.55
N SER A 43 -14.70 14.93 -8.40
CA SER A 43 -15.11 13.97 -9.45
C SER A 43 -15.66 12.66 -8.90
N ALA A 44 -15.22 12.25 -7.71
CA ALA A 44 -15.78 11.06 -7.05
C ALA A 44 -17.22 11.31 -6.58
N GLU A 45 -17.48 12.47 -5.98
CA GLU A 45 -18.83 12.86 -5.55
C GLU A 45 -19.78 13.02 -6.76
N GLU A 46 -19.34 13.70 -7.82
CA GLU A 46 -20.09 13.82 -9.06
C GLU A 46 -20.43 12.45 -9.66
N ALA A 47 -19.43 11.57 -9.75
CA ALA A 47 -19.61 10.22 -10.28
C ALA A 47 -20.60 9.40 -9.43
N PHE A 48 -20.54 9.54 -8.11
CA PHE A 48 -21.44 8.86 -7.18
C PHE A 48 -22.89 9.34 -7.38
N ASN A 49 -23.10 10.63 -7.57
CA ASN A 49 -24.44 11.22 -7.81
C ASN A 49 -25.04 10.85 -9.17
N GLU A 50 -24.23 10.39 -10.13
CA GLU A 50 -24.66 9.92 -11.45
C GLU A 50 -25.03 8.43 -11.49
N LEU A 51 -24.79 7.69 -10.41
CA LEU A 51 -25.09 6.25 -10.36
C LEU A 51 -26.58 5.99 -10.54
N GLN A 52 -26.90 4.96 -11.33
CA GLN A 52 -28.27 4.54 -11.61
C GLN A 52 -28.54 3.19 -10.96
N PHE A 53 -29.76 3.02 -10.42
CA PHE A 53 -30.18 1.76 -9.78
C PHE A 53 -30.08 0.55 -10.72
N GLU A 54 -30.28 0.75 -12.01
CA GLU A 54 -30.18 -0.26 -13.05
C GLU A 54 -28.80 -0.90 -13.12
N MET A 55 -27.73 -0.19 -12.73
CA MET A 55 -26.36 -0.72 -12.65
C MET A 55 -26.20 -1.90 -11.68
N LEU A 56 -27.13 -2.05 -10.73
CA LEU A 56 -27.16 -3.17 -9.79
C LEU A 56 -27.68 -4.48 -10.40
N ARG A 57 -28.35 -4.43 -11.55
CA ARG A 57 -29.08 -5.56 -12.15
C ARG A 57 -28.24 -6.38 -13.11
N SER A 58 -27.15 -5.84 -13.62
CA SER A 58 -26.31 -6.45 -14.64
C SER A 58 -24.91 -6.71 -14.12
N TYR A 59 -24.27 -7.77 -14.63
CA TYR A 59 -22.83 -7.91 -14.43
C TYR A 59 -22.05 -6.74 -15.05
N PRO A 60 -20.92 -6.34 -14.44
CA PRO A 60 -20.14 -5.22 -14.94
C PRO A 60 -19.43 -5.56 -16.26
N HIS A 61 -19.70 -4.77 -17.28
CA HIS A 61 -19.11 -4.90 -18.63
C HIS A 61 -18.36 -3.64 -19.07
N SER A 62 -18.43 -2.54 -18.28
CA SER A 62 -17.78 -1.28 -18.64
C SER A 62 -16.25 -1.42 -18.68
N LEU A 63 -15.64 -0.94 -19.75
CA LEU A 63 -14.19 -0.78 -19.90
C LEU A 63 -13.69 0.60 -19.44
N GLY A 64 -14.58 1.47 -18.98
CA GLY A 64 -14.27 2.87 -18.65
C GLY A 64 -13.08 3.05 -17.67
N VAL A 65 -12.89 2.11 -16.72
CA VAL A 65 -11.70 2.16 -15.84
C VAL A 65 -10.43 1.93 -16.64
N LYS A 66 -10.40 0.93 -17.53
CA LYS A 66 -9.21 0.65 -18.35
C LYS A 66 -8.89 1.82 -19.28
N ASP A 67 -9.91 2.39 -19.93
CA ASP A 67 -9.74 3.59 -20.76
C ASP A 67 -9.17 4.75 -19.96
N SER A 68 -9.67 4.95 -18.75
CA SER A 68 -9.21 6.02 -17.86
C SER A 68 -7.80 5.78 -17.34
N VAL A 69 -7.42 4.54 -17.03
CA VAL A 69 -6.04 4.16 -16.63
C VAL A 69 -5.07 4.39 -17.80
N ILE A 70 -5.43 3.97 -19.02
CA ILE A 70 -4.61 4.23 -20.22
C ILE A 70 -4.41 5.72 -20.39
N HIS A 71 -5.49 6.51 -20.30
CA HIS A 71 -5.40 7.97 -20.43
C HIS A 71 -4.54 8.60 -19.31
N TYR A 72 -4.69 8.13 -18.08
CA TYR A 72 -3.94 8.64 -16.92
C TYR A 72 -2.43 8.43 -17.07
N TRP A 73 -1.99 7.31 -17.65
CA TRP A 73 -0.58 6.97 -17.81
C TRP A 73 0.00 7.27 -19.20
N LYS A 74 -0.77 7.87 -20.12
CA LYS A 74 -0.41 8.06 -21.54
C LYS A 74 0.94 8.75 -21.80
N ASP A 75 1.38 9.62 -20.88
CA ASP A 75 2.63 10.38 -21.00
C ASP A 75 3.83 9.62 -20.39
N TYR A 76 3.60 8.46 -19.76
CA TYR A 76 4.60 7.66 -19.06
C TYR A 76 4.73 6.23 -19.59
N ALA A 77 3.66 5.66 -20.13
CA ALA A 77 3.66 4.31 -20.64
C ALA A 77 2.64 4.15 -21.79
N ASP A 78 3.02 3.42 -22.83
CA ASP A 78 2.13 2.99 -23.92
C ASP A 78 1.38 1.72 -23.47
N LEU A 79 0.19 1.89 -22.90
CA LEU A 79 -0.63 0.84 -22.34
C LEU A 79 -1.79 0.48 -23.26
N ASN A 80 -2.15 -0.80 -23.24
CA ASN A 80 -3.37 -1.31 -23.84
C ASN A 80 -4.17 -2.17 -22.84
N TYR A 81 -5.34 -2.67 -23.21
CA TYR A 81 -6.22 -3.42 -22.30
C TYR A 81 -5.61 -4.69 -21.71
N LYS A 82 -4.63 -5.30 -22.38
CA LYS A 82 -3.97 -6.52 -21.92
C LYS A 82 -2.91 -6.23 -20.85
N ASN A 83 -2.46 -4.98 -20.76
CA ASN A 83 -1.57 -4.55 -19.68
C ASN A 83 -2.30 -4.32 -18.36
N ILE A 84 -3.64 -4.31 -18.34
CA ILE A 84 -4.44 -3.90 -17.19
C ILE A 84 -5.34 -5.03 -16.72
N THR A 85 -5.15 -5.47 -15.48
CA THR A 85 -6.09 -6.33 -14.76
C THR A 85 -6.79 -5.54 -13.68
N LEU A 86 -8.14 -5.52 -13.69
CA LEU A 86 -8.93 -4.93 -12.62
C LEU A 86 -8.98 -5.87 -11.41
N CYS A 87 -9.04 -5.31 -10.20
CA CYS A 87 -9.10 -6.07 -8.96
C CYS A 87 -9.84 -5.32 -7.86
N ASP A 88 -10.30 -6.04 -6.84
CA ASP A 88 -11.07 -5.50 -5.70
C ASP A 88 -10.14 -4.82 -4.67
N GLY A 89 -9.46 -3.73 -5.10
CA GLY A 89 -8.35 -3.09 -4.42
C GLY A 89 -7.02 -3.81 -4.71
N SER A 90 -5.88 -3.14 -4.44
CA SER A 90 -4.55 -3.72 -4.70
C SER A 90 -4.30 -5.02 -3.93
N ILE A 91 -4.88 -5.19 -2.74
CA ILE A 91 -4.70 -6.41 -1.94
C ILE A 91 -5.16 -7.68 -2.69
N SER A 92 -6.33 -7.66 -3.33
CA SER A 92 -6.77 -8.81 -4.14
C SER A 92 -5.89 -9.01 -5.37
N GLY A 93 -5.34 -7.92 -5.90
CA GLY A 93 -4.34 -7.96 -6.97
C GLY A 93 -3.04 -8.63 -6.53
N LEU A 94 -2.54 -8.31 -5.34
CA LEU A 94 -1.35 -8.95 -4.76
C LEU A 94 -1.56 -10.46 -4.54
N TYR A 95 -2.73 -10.86 -4.03
CA TYR A 95 -3.09 -12.28 -3.87
C TYR A 95 -3.17 -13.01 -5.22
N LEU A 96 -3.67 -12.35 -6.27
CA LEU A 96 -3.63 -12.92 -7.62
C LEU A 96 -2.21 -13.06 -8.14
N LEU A 97 -1.31 -12.11 -7.86
CA LEU A 97 0.09 -12.20 -8.26
C LEU A 97 0.82 -13.33 -7.52
N ASN A 98 0.60 -13.49 -6.21
CA ASN A 98 1.14 -14.63 -5.48
C ASN A 98 0.64 -15.95 -6.07
N ARG A 99 -0.66 -16.07 -6.35
CA ARG A 99 -1.24 -17.24 -7.02
C ARG A 99 -0.68 -17.48 -8.42
N LEU A 100 -0.29 -16.43 -9.14
CA LEU A 100 0.28 -16.53 -10.48
C LEU A 100 1.72 -17.08 -10.47
N PHE A 101 2.54 -16.65 -9.52
CA PHE A 101 3.97 -16.88 -9.54
C PHE A 101 4.45 -17.95 -8.57
N LEU A 102 3.73 -18.19 -7.46
CA LEU A 102 4.24 -18.97 -6.33
C LEU A 102 3.69 -20.39 -6.30
N GLU A 103 4.59 -21.33 -6.10
CA GLU A 103 4.35 -22.73 -5.74
C GLU A 103 4.91 -22.99 -4.34
N ASN A 104 4.39 -24.02 -3.66
CA ASN A 104 4.85 -24.38 -2.32
C ASN A 104 6.37 -24.60 -2.28
N GLY A 105 7.06 -23.91 -1.40
CA GLY A 105 8.52 -23.95 -1.22
C GLY A 105 9.29 -22.85 -1.96
N ASP A 106 8.62 -22.01 -2.76
CA ASP A 106 9.26 -20.87 -3.43
C ASP A 106 9.67 -19.75 -2.46
N HIS A 107 10.56 -18.88 -2.93
CA HIS A 107 11.11 -17.76 -2.20
C HIS A 107 10.73 -16.42 -2.82
N VAL A 108 10.32 -15.48 -1.99
CA VAL A 108 10.06 -14.07 -2.34
C VAL A 108 11.03 -13.20 -1.58
N LEU A 109 11.71 -12.27 -2.25
CA LEU A 109 12.61 -11.32 -1.61
C LEU A 109 11.93 -9.96 -1.44
N GLY A 110 12.12 -9.34 -0.29
CA GLY A 110 11.70 -7.97 -0.03
C GLY A 110 12.48 -7.33 1.10
N TYR A 111 11.96 -6.26 1.65
CA TYR A 111 12.49 -5.64 2.87
C TYR A 111 11.39 -5.54 3.93
N VAL A 112 11.78 -5.38 5.18
CA VAL A 112 10.87 -5.19 6.31
C VAL A 112 11.32 -4.01 7.17
N PRO A 113 10.39 -3.24 7.79
CA PRO A 113 8.94 -3.45 7.75
C PRO A 113 8.34 -3.11 6.38
N THR A 114 7.31 -3.86 6.00
CA THR A 114 6.57 -3.70 4.75
C THR A 114 5.10 -4.06 4.95
N PHE A 115 4.28 -4.10 3.90
CA PHE A 115 2.87 -4.44 3.99
C PHE A 115 2.66 -5.88 4.47
N SER A 116 2.23 -6.03 5.72
CA SER A 116 2.15 -7.33 6.41
C SER A 116 1.21 -8.34 5.76
N ASP A 117 0.11 -7.90 5.11
CA ASP A 117 -0.81 -8.81 4.41
C ASP A 117 -0.17 -9.50 3.21
N PHE A 118 0.76 -8.84 2.51
CA PHE A 118 1.50 -9.48 1.43
C PHE A 118 2.40 -10.59 1.97
N VAL A 119 3.15 -10.31 3.03
CA VAL A 119 4.03 -11.30 3.68
C VAL A 119 3.21 -12.49 4.20
N ALA A 120 2.07 -12.22 4.84
CA ALA A 120 1.18 -13.26 5.34
C ALA A 120 0.63 -14.14 4.20
N ASP A 121 0.28 -13.56 3.04
CA ASP A 121 -0.24 -14.32 1.91
C ASP A 121 0.85 -15.19 1.26
N VAL A 122 2.09 -14.72 1.15
CA VAL A 122 3.24 -15.54 0.72
C VAL A 122 3.35 -16.79 1.60
N ALA A 123 3.24 -16.65 2.91
CA ALA A 123 3.27 -17.78 3.84
C ALA A 123 2.06 -18.72 3.65
N MET A 124 0.86 -18.20 3.30
CA MET A 124 -0.33 -19.02 3.01
C MET A 124 -0.18 -19.87 1.73
N HIS A 125 0.75 -19.52 0.84
CA HIS A 125 1.14 -20.36 -0.30
C HIS A 125 2.19 -21.42 0.08
N GLY A 126 2.67 -21.47 1.33
CA GLY A 126 3.74 -22.35 1.78
C GLY A 126 5.13 -21.89 1.29
N CYS A 127 5.25 -20.61 1.00
CA CYS A 127 6.46 -19.97 0.51
C CYS A 127 7.18 -19.20 1.62
N THR A 128 8.44 -18.87 1.39
CA THR A 128 9.26 -18.10 2.31
C THR A 128 9.40 -16.66 1.83
N PHE A 129 9.15 -15.71 2.71
CA PHE A 129 9.50 -14.31 2.48
C PHE A 129 10.88 -14.03 3.06
N ASP A 130 11.89 -14.02 2.19
CA ASP A 130 13.24 -13.60 2.52
C ASP A 130 13.31 -12.08 2.55
N TYR A 131 13.91 -11.51 3.60
CA TYR A 131 13.87 -10.07 3.75
C TYR A 131 15.19 -9.45 4.16
N VAL A 132 15.32 -8.17 3.85
CA VAL A 132 16.36 -7.27 4.33
C VAL A 132 15.72 -6.31 5.34
N PRO A 133 16.21 -6.23 6.58
CA PRO A 133 15.65 -5.29 7.54
C PRO A 133 16.05 -3.85 7.22
N LEU A 134 15.09 -2.93 7.23
CA LEU A 134 15.37 -1.51 7.33
C LEU A 134 15.92 -1.23 8.74
N LYS A 135 17.11 -0.64 8.84
CA LYS A 135 17.86 -0.57 10.08
C LYS A 135 17.56 0.70 10.87
N PRO A 136 17.24 0.59 12.19
CA PRO A 136 17.02 1.75 13.05
C PRO A 136 18.20 2.73 13.07
N GLU A 137 19.43 2.23 13.05
CA GLU A 137 20.65 3.03 13.03
C GLU A 137 20.82 3.87 11.76
N ASN A 138 20.15 3.50 10.66
CA ASN A 138 20.04 4.28 9.43
C ASN A 138 18.65 4.95 9.29
N ASN A 139 17.99 5.21 10.39
CA ASN A 139 16.64 5.78 10.42
C ASN A 139 15.63 5.05 9.52
N TYR A 140 15.76 3.74 9.39
CA TYR A 140 14.92 2.90 8.51
C TYR A 140 14.98 3.28 7.02
N LYS A 141 16.03 3.95 6.59
CA LYS A 141 16.20 4.32 5.19
C LYS A 141 16.47 3.10 4.32
N PHE A 142 15.76 3.01 3.20
CA PHE A 142 15.97 1.98 2.19
C PHE A 142 17.36 2.12 1.54
N CYS A 143 18.01 0.98 1.32
CA CYS A 143 19.27 0.87 0.60
C CYS A 143 19.15 -0.23 -0.45
N PRO A 144 19.16 0.08 -1.78
CA PRO A 144 19.00 -0.92 -2.82
C PRO A 144 20.10 -1.98 -2.78
N GLN A 145 21.33 -1.63 -2.36
CA GLN A 145 22.46 -2.56 -2.30
C GLN A 145 22.19 -3.71 -1.33
N ASP A 146 21.60 -3.45 -0.16
CA ASP A 146 21.28 -4.49 0.83
C ASP A 146 20.34 -5.56 0.22
N LEU A 147 19.39 -5.16 -0.67
CA LEU A 147 18.51 -6.07 -1.37
C LEU A 147 19.22 -6.81 -2.51
N LEU A 148 20.07 -6.11 -3.27
CA LEU A 148 20.85 -6.68 -4.37
C LEU A 148 21.83 -7.75 -3.87
N ASP A 149 22.45 -7.54 -2.72
CA ASP A 149 23.39 -8.49 -2.12
C ASP A 149 22.72 -9.82 -1.72
N LYS A 150 21.41 -9.79 -1.49
CA LYS A 150 20.61 -10.98 -1.14
C LYS A 150 19.92 -11.63 -2.33
N LEU A 151 19.68 -10.86 -3.40
CA LEU A 151 18.97 -11.33 -4.60
C LEU A 151 19.77 -12.43 -5.29
N ASN A 152 19.11 -13.55 -5.59
CA ASN A 152 19.67 -14.68 -6.31
C ASN A 152 18.61 -15.47 -7.09
N GLU A 153 19.01 -16.49 -7.81
CA GLU A 153 18.18 -17.32 -8.71
C GLU A 153 17.09 -18.16 -8.02
N THR A 154 17.13 -18.30 -6.69
CA THR A 154 16.10 -19.04 -5.96
C THR A 154 14.82 -18.22 -5.75
N HIS A 155 14.93 -16.89 -5.83
CA HIS A 155 13.76 -16.02 -5.70
C HIS A 155 12.89 -16.06 -6.95
N LYS A 156 11.57 -16.13 -6.76
CA LYS A 156 10.56 -16.03 -7.82
C LYS A 156 10.11 -14.58 -8.04
N LEU A 157 10.02 -13.85 -6.94
CA LEU A 157 9.55 -12.47 -6.91
C LEU A 157 10.47 -11.60 -6.05
N VAL A 158 10.60 -10.34 -6.42
CA VAL A 158 10.99 -9.24 -5.52
C VAL A 158 9.74 -8.41 -5.25
N TYR A 159 9.49 -8.06 -3.98
CA TYR A 159 8.40 -7.20 -3.56
C TYR A 159 8.93 -5.91 -2.93
N ILE A 160 8.45 -4.79 -3.44
CA ILE A 160 8.78 -3.42 -2.99
C ILE A 160 7.47 -2.64 -2.88
N ASP A 161 7.15 -2.07 -1.73
CA ASP A 161 6.06 -1.10 -1.60
C ASP A 161 6.63 0.33 -1.68
N ASN A 162 6.17 1.12 -2.63
CA ASN A 162 6.66 2.48 -2.88
C ASN A 162 5.50 3.46 -3.18
N PRO A 163 5.17 4.40 -2.27
CA PRO A 163 5.79 4.64 -0.95
C PRO A 163 5.64 3.49 0.04
N ASN A 164 6.67 3.29 0.89
CA ASN A 164 6.70 2.20 1.85
C ASN A 164 5.63 2.35 2.95
N ASN A 165 5.02 1.26 3.29
CA ASN A 165 4.14 1.09 4.42
C ASN A 165 4.81 0.16 5.45
N PRO A 166 5.26 0.65 6.64
CA PRO A 166 4.64 1.75 7.38
C PRO A 166 5.40 3.10 7.39
N THR A 167 6.59 3.21 6.82
CA THR A 167 7.44 4.40 7.04
C THR A 167 6.98 5.64 6.28
N GLY A 168 6.33 5.47 5.12
CA GLY A 168 5.97 6.58 4.24
C GLY A 168 7.16 7.16 3.45
N GLN A 169 8.31 6.47 3.42
CA GLN A 169 9.43 6.87 2.56
C GLN A 169 9.12 6.59 1.09
N ILE A 170 9.63 7.44 0.23
CA ILE A 170 9.58 7.28 -1.23
C ILE A 170 10.95 6.77 -1.68
N ILE A 171 10.97 5.61 -2.34
CA ILE A 171 12.18 5.05 -2.95
C ILE A 171 12.38 5.76 -4.30
N PRO A 172 13.57 6.32 -4.56
CA PRO A 172 13.88 6.92 -5.85
C PRO A 172 13.73 5.93 -7.00
N LEU A 173 13.20 6.40 -8.14
CA LEU A 173 13.00 5.57 -9.31
C LEU A 173 14.30 4.90 -9.80
N ALA A 174 15.44 5.60 -9.67
CA ALA A 174 16.75 5.05 -10.01
C ALA A 174 17.13 3.81 -9.18
N ASP A 175 16.76 3.78 -7.89
CA ASP A 175 17.02 2.64 -7.02
C ASP A 175 16.13 1.45 -7.38
N ILE A 176 14.87 1.71 -7.78
CA ILE A 176 13.95 0.68 -8.31
C ILE A 176 14.50 0.12 -9.63
N GLU A 177 15.01 0.99 -10.50
CA GLU A 177 15.56 0.60 -11.79
C GLU A 177 16.76 -0.35 -11.67
N VAL A 178 17.67 -0.09 -10.73
CA VAL A 178 18.82 -0.97 -10.47
C VAL A 178 18.37 -2.38 -10.03
N ILE A 179 17.32 -2.45 -9.22
CA ILE A 179 16.75 -3.73 -8.78
C ILE A 179 16.08 -4.46 -9.95
N LEU A 180 15.31 -3.76 -10.77
CA LEU A 180 14.68 -4.32 -11.97
C LEU A 180 15.71 -4.93 -12.92
N GLU A 181 16.81 -4.21 -13.17
CA GLU A 181 17.90 -4.65 -14.02
C GLU A 181 18.57 -5.92 -13.49
N ALA A 182 18.83 -5.99 -12.18
CA ALA A 182 19.43 -7.15 -11.55
C ALA A 182 18.48 -8.36 -11.55
N ALA A 183 17.22 -8.16 -11.19
CA ALA A 183 16.20 -9.19 -11.17
C ALA A 183 15.93 -9.75 -12.57
N LYS A 184 15.90 -8.90 -13.61
CA LYS A 184 15.72 -9.31 -15.00
C LYS A 184 16.79 -10.30 -15.46
N LYS A 185 18.04 -10.13 -15.07
CA LYS A 185 19.15 -11.04 -15.41
C LYS A 185 18.98 -12.43 -14.82
N LEU A 186 18.21 -12.54 -13.74
CA LEU A 186 17.90 -13.81 -13.05
C LEU A 186 16.53 -14.38 -13.45
N GLY A 187 15.78 -13.69 -14.31
CA GLY A 187 14.41 -14.08 -14.67
C GLY A 187 13.39 -13.89 -13.55
N VAL A 188 13.70 -13.00 -12.58
CA VAL A 188 12.86 -12.71 -11.41
C VAL A 188 11.92 -11.55 -11.72
N ALA A 189 10.63 -11.69 -11.43
CA ALA A 189 9.68 -10.60 -11.55
C ALA A 189 9.76 -9.65 -10.33
N VAL A 190 9.51 -8.37 -10.55
CA VAL A 190 9.51 -7.34 -9.51
C VAL A 190 8.13 -6.72 -9.39
N ILE A 191 7.53 -6.84 -8.23
CA ILE A 191 6.29 -6.16 -7.87
C ILE A 191 6.66 -4.86 -7.17
N VAL A 192 6.28 -3.72 -7.75
CA VAL A 192 6.36 -2.41 -7.11
C VAL A 192 4.95 -2.00 -6.72
N ASP A 193 4.59 -2.25 -5.46
CA ASP A 193 3.25 -1.92 -4.93
C ASP A 193 3.14 -0.43 -4.69
N GLU A 194 2.38 0.24 -5.53
CA GLU A 194 2.13 1.68 -5.44
C GLU A 194 0.76 1.99 -4.84
N ALA A 195 0.36 1.28 -3.78
CA ALA A 195 -0.90 1.58 -3.09
C ALA A 195 -0.96 3.03 -2.56
N TYR A 196 0.17 3.62 -2.21
CA TYR A 196 0.31 5.04 -1.84
C TYR A 196 0.88 5.92 -2.97
N GLY A 197 0.90 5.42 -4.20
CA GLY A 197 1.55 6.07 -5.34
C GLY A 197 1.03 7.47 -5.67
N GLU A 198 -0.23 7.79 -5.36
CA GLU A 198 -0.81 9.12 -5.58
C GLU A 198 -0.22 10.20 -4.66
N TYR A 199 0.44 9.81 -3.57
CA TYR A 199 1.11 10.71 -2.63
C TYR A 199 2.55 11.08 -3.06
N MET A 200 3.09 10.46 -4.11
CA MET A 200 4.38 10.84 -4.69
C MET A 200 4.21 11.52 -6.05
N PRO A 201 5.21 12.26 -6.53
CA PRO A 201 5.21 12.77 -7.89
C PRO A 201 5.07 11.62 -8.91
N LYS A 202 4.25 11.83 -9.92
CA LYS A 202 3.92 10.80 -10.93
C LYS A 202 5.17 10.33 -11.70
N GLU A 203 6.15 11.20 -11.84
CA GLU A 203 7.46 10.94 -12.45
C GLU A 203 8.27 9.89 -11.67
N ASN A 204 8.02 9.73 -10.37
CA ASN A 204 8.68 8.72 -9.54
C ASN A 204 7.94 7.37 -9.54
N SER A 205 6.84 7.26 -10.25
CA SER A 205 6.15 5.99 -10.39
C SER A 205 6.95 5.01 -11.24
N ALA A 206 7.03 3.76 -10.80
CA ALA A 206 7.65 2.68 -11.56
C ALA A 206 6.99 2.45 -12.92
N VAL A 207 5.76 2.94 -13.13
CA VAL A 207 5.08 2.92 -14.43
C VAL A 207 5.92 3.61 -15.52
N SER A 208 6.75 4.61 -15.16
CA SER A 208 7.69 5.26 -16.10
C SER A 208 8.75 4.31 -16.66
N LEU A 209 8.99 3.17 -16.01
CA LEU A 209 9.93 2.14 -16.42
C LEU A 209 9.27 1.00 -17.20
N PHE A 210 7.94 1.03 -17.36
CA PHE A 210 7.14 -0.08 -17.86
C PHE A 210 7.54 -0.53 -19.27
N GLN A 211 7.92 0.42 -20.16
CA GLN A 211 8.34 0.09 -21.52
C GLN A 211 9.74 -0.53 -21.58
N LYS A 212 10.56 -0.34 -20.56
CA LYS A 212 11.95 -0.80 -20.50
C LYS A 212 12.08 -2.19 -19.86
N TYR A 213 11.18 -2.53 -18.94
CA TYR A 213 11.28 -3.73 -18.11
C TYR A 213 10.05 -4.63 -18.23
N ASP A 214 10.24 -5.78 -18.86
CA ASP A 214 9.22 -6.82 -19.05
C ASP A 214 9.04 -7.74 -17.82
N ASN A 215 9.79 -7.49 -16.75
CA ASN A 215 9.68 -8.12 -15.43
C ASN A 215 9.05 -7.20 -14.36
N LEU A 216 8.55 -6.01 -14.74
CA LEU A 216 7.91 -5.06 -13.84
C LEU A 216 6.41 -5.28 -13.75
N ILE A 217 5.87 -5.30 -12.52
CA ILE A 217 4.44 -5.36 -12.22
C ILE A 217 4.11 -4.29 -11.20
N VAL A 218 3.07 -3.49 -11.46
CA VAL A 218 2.71 -2.35 -10.60
C VAL A 218 1.23 -2.46 -10.18
N PRO A 219 0.95 -3.01 -9.00
CA PRO A 219 -0.37 -2.93 -8.37
C PRO A 219 -0.69 -1.51 -7.92
N LYS A 220 -1.94 -1.08 -8.13
CA LYS A 220 -2.47 0.24 -7.77
C LYS A 220 -3.86 0.12 -7.16
N THR A 221 -4.24 1.08 -6.32
CA THR A 221 -5.56 1.10 -5.68
C THR A 221 -6.16 2.50 -5.67
N PHE A 222 -7.48 2.57 -5.67
CA PHE A 222 -8.22 3.82 -5.44
C PHE A 222 -8.47 4.08 -3.94
N SER A 223 -8.04 3.18 -3.06
CA SER A 223 -8.35 3.23 -1.63
C SER A 223 -7.62 4.35 -0.87
N LYS A 224 -6.45 4.78 -1.34
CA LYS A 224 -5.56 5.67 -0.59
C LYS A 224 -5.69 7.12 -1.07
N GLY A 225 -4.87 7.59 -2.00
CA GLY A 225 -4.89 8.98 -2.46
C GLY A 225 -6.24 9.43 -3.00
N PHE A 226 -6.92 8.59 -3.76
CA PHE A 226 -8.26 8.91 -4.27
C PHE A 226 -9.39 8.84 -3.22
N GLY A 227 -9.14 8.28 -2.03
CA GLY A 227 -10.12 8.24 -0.93
C GLY A 227 -11.29 7.29 -1.14
N LEU A 228 -11.17 6.31 -2.03
CA LEU A 228 -12.26 5.39 -2.43
C LEU A 228 -12.13 3.99 -1.80
N ALA A 229 -11.66 3.90 -0.55
CA ALA A 229 -11.45 2.60 0.10
C ALA A 229 -12.70 1.72 0.15
N GLY A 230 -13.88 2.31 0.40
CA GLY A 230 -15.16 1.61 0.42
C GLY A 230 -15.63 1.09 -0.94
N MET A 231 -15.10 1.62 -2.04
CA MET A 231 -15.45 1.18 -3.39
C MET A 231 -14.77 -0.13 -3.80
N ARG A 232 -13.75 -0.58 -3.07
CA ARG A 232 -12.99 -1.79 -3.38
C ARG A 232 -12.50 -1.81 -4.83
N ALA A 233 -11.83 -0.75 -5.28
CA ALA A 233 -11.35 -0.57 -6.64
C ALA A 233 -9.83 -0.54 -6.71
N GLY A 234 -9.24 -1.27 -7.65
CA GLY A 234 -7.81 -1.30 -7.93
C GLY A 234 -7.51 -1.89 -9.30
N TYR A 235 -6.25 -1.83 -9.69
CA TYR A 235 -5.78 -2.42 -10.94
C TYR A 235 -4.30 -2.82 -10.82
N ILE A 236 -3.90 -3.75 -11.66
CA ILE A 236 -2.51 -4.17 -11.83
C ILE A 236 -2.09 -3.75 -13.23
N LEU A 237 -0.95 -3.06 -13.33
CA LEU A 237 -0.22 -2.90 -14.59
C LEU A 237 0.83 -4.01 -14.69
N MET A 238 0.83 -4.73 -15.80
CA MET A 238 1.71 -5.89 -16.02
C MET A 238 2.08 -6.04 -17.49
N PRO A 239 3.19 -6.72 -17.82
CA PRO A 239 3.53 -7.08 -19.19
C PRO A 239 2.39 -7.82 -19.89
N GLU A 240 2.14 -7.52 -21.17
CA GLU A 240 1.08 -8.15 -21.96
C GLU A 240 1.21 -9.70 -22.00
N SER A 241 2.45 -10.21 -21.94
CA SER A 241 2.74 -11.63 -21.92
C SER A 241 2.12 -12.37 -20.72
N LEU A 242 1.84 -11.69 -19.62
CA LEU A 242 1.19 -12.28 -18.44
C LEU A 242 -0.33 -12.33 -18.55
N ASN A 243 -0.94 -11.58 -19.49
CA ASN A 243 -2.40 -11.47 -19.61
C ASN A 243 -3.13 -12.81 -19.77
N PRO A 244 -2.69 -13.77 -20.59
CA PRO A 244 -3.38 -15.07 -20.72
C PRO A 244 -3.43 -15.84 -19.39
N TYR A 245 -2.36 -15.81 -18.63
CA TYR A 245 -2.27 -16.50 -17.34
C TYR A 245 -3.10 -15.81 -16.27
N MET A 246 -3.02 -14.48 -16.21
CA MET A 246 -3.82 -13.67 -15.28
C MET A 246 -5.33 -13.86 -15.54
N THR A 247 -5.75 -13.94 -16.79
CA THR A 247 -7.15 -14.18 -17.18
C THR A 247 -7.67 -15.50 -16.62
N ASN A 248 -6.82 -16.54 -16.54
CA ASN A 248 -7.21 -17.85 -16.01
C ASN A 248 -7.53 -17.86 -14.51
N ILE A 249 -6.97 -16.90 -13.76
CA ILE A 249 -7.06 -16.87 -12.29
C ILE A 249 -7.89 -15.71 -11.73
N THR A 250 -8.15 -14.69 -12.55
CA THR A 250 -8.96 -13.54 -12.15
C THR A 250 -10.42 -13.92 -11.99
N ASN A 251 -11.06 -13.51 -10.90
CA ASN A 251 -12.49 -13.73 -10.72
C ASN A 251 -13.27 -12.99 -11.82
N PRO A 252 -14.19 -13.69 -12.53
CA PRO A 252 -15.04 -13.02 -13.50
C PRO A 252 -15.85 -11.90 -12.81
N TYR A 253 -15.95 -10.77 -13.49
CA TYR A 253 -16.74 -9.62 -13.02
C TYR A 253 -16.30 -9.04 -11.67
N CYS A 254 -15.04 -9.21 -11.28
CA CYS A 254 -14.48 -8.48 -10.16
C CYS A 254 -14.69 -6.97 -10.35
N MET A 255 -14.79 -6.22 -9.28
CA MET A 255 -15.10 -4.79 -9.26
C MET A 255 -16.51 -4.48 -9.87
N SER A 256 -17.45 -4.13 -9.00
CA SER A 256 -18.83 -3.81 -9.39
C SER A 256 -18.91 -2.68 -10.43
N GLU A 257 -20.02 -2.59 -11.19
CA GLU A 257 -20.22 -1.50 -12.14
C GLU A 257 -20.25 -0.13 -11.47
N LEU A 258 -20.77 -0.05 -10.22
CA LEU A 258 -20.74 1.17 -9.42
C LEU A 258 -19.30 1.61 -9.15
N SER A 259 -18.46 0.67 -8.71
CA SER A 259 -17.04 0.93 -8.44
C SER A 259 -16.30 1.33 -9.72
N ARG A 260 -16.59 0.67 -10.85
CA ARG A 260 -16.00 1.00 -12.16
C ARG A 260 -16.35 2.41 -12.59
N SER A 261 -17.61 2.79 -12.48
CA SER A 261 -18.08 4.11 -12.89
C SER A 261 -17.44 5.24 -12.09
N VAL A 262 -17.40 5.09 -10.76
CA VAL A 262 -16.77 6.10 -9.88
C VAL A 262 -15.26 6.15 -10.09
N ALA A 263 -14.56 5.02 -10.13
CA ALA A 263 -13.12 4.97 -10.33
C ALA A 263 -12.69 5.57 -11.67
N ALA A 264 -13.43 5.26 -12.75
CA ALA A 264 -13.12 5.77 -14.10
C ALA A 264 -13.18 7.30 -14.18
N LYS A 265 -14.14 7.92 -13.52
CA LYS A 265 -14.29 9.38 -13.51
C LYS A 265 -13.27 10.03 -12.56
N THR A 266 -13.03 9.42 -11.40
CA THR A 266 -12.14 9.95 -10.37
C THR A 266 -10.68 10.03 -10.85
N ILE A 267 -10.14 9.01 -11.50
CA ILE A 267 -8.75 8.97 -11.95
C ILE A 267 -8.42 10.03 -13.01
N ARG A 268 -9.41 10.56 -13.71
CA ARG A 268 -9.23 11.61 -14.72
C ARG A 268 -9.00 13.01 -14.13
N ASN A 269 -9.27 13.20 -12.85
CA ASN A 269 -9.07 14.47 -12.16
C ASN A 269 -7.76 14.47 -11.38
N GLU A 270 -6.64 14.68 -12.10
CA GLU A 270 -5.31 14.68 -11.50
C GLU A 270 -5.02 15.93 -10.64
N ALA A 271 -5.62 17.08 -10.98
CA ALA A 271 -5.39 18.34 -10.27
C ALA A 271 -5.73 18.27 -8.77
N PHE A 272 -6.65 17.39 -8.39
CA PHE A 272 -6.97 17.11 -7.00
C PHE A 272 -5.77 16.57 -6.21
N LEU A 273 -4.90 15.77 -6.84
CA LEU A 273 -3.78 15.09 -6.17
C LEU A 273 -2.67 16.06 -5.75
N ASP A 274 -2.48 17.18 -6.46
CA ASP A 274 -1.51 18.21 -6.07
C ASP A 274 -1.93 18.85 -4.74
N GLY A 275 -3.18 19.29 -4.64
CA GLY A 275 -3.73 19.82 -3.40
C GLY A 275 -3.71 18.82 -2.24
N LEU A 276 -3.96 17.53 -2.54
CA LEU A 276 -3.85 16.46 -1.55
C LEU A 276 -2.42 16.34 -0.99
N ARG A 277 -1.41 16.32 -1.85
CA ARG A 277 0.00 16.24 -1.45
C ARG A 277 0.43 17.45 -0.64
N GLU A 278 0.06 18.65 -1.06
CA GLU A 278 0.37 19.91 -0.36
C GLU A 278 -0.24 19.94 1.04
N GLU A 279 -1.54 19.63 1.16
CA GLU A 279 -2.22 19.66 2.46
C GLU A 279 -1.73 18.54 3.39
N THR A 280 -1.48 17.35 2.85
CA THR A 280 -0.87 16.25 3.61
C THR A 280 0.50 16.65 4.15
N ALA A 281 1.35 17.24 3.32
CA ALA A 281 2.67 17.72 3.72
C ALA A 281 2.59 18.81 4.79
N ARG A 282 1.65 19.74 4.64
CA ARG A 282 1.44 20.80 5.65
C ARG A 282 1.09 20.24 7.03
N LEU A 283 0.13 19.31 7.06
CA LEU A 283 -0.31 18.68 8.32
C LEU A 283 0.77 17.77 8.91
N LYS A 284 1.45 16.98 8.06
CA LYS A 284 2.50 16.06 8.51
C LYS A 284 3.69 16.80 9.11
N ARG A 285 4.11 17.93 8.53
CA ARG A 285 5.19 18.76 9.06
C ARG A 285 4.91 19.28 10.48
N MET A 286 3.65 19.51 10.87
CA MET A 286 3.31 19.84 12.25
C MET A 286 3.78 18.78 13.25
N VAL A 287 3.79 17.50 12.82
CA VAL A 287 4.29 16.38 13.62
C VAL A 287 5.81 16.26 13.48
N LEU A 288 6.35 16.29 12.26
CA LEU A 288 7.77 16.01 12.00
C LEU A 288 8.71 17.09 12.50
N GLU A 289 8.32 18.38 12.45
CA GLU A 289 9.15 19.51 12.81
C GLU A 289 9.01 19.91 14.31
N TYR A 290 8.09 19.26 15.06
CA TYR A 290 7.99 19.52 16.49
C TYR A 290 9.24 18.96 17.22
N PRO A 291 9.84 19.70 18.19
CA PRO A 291 11.07 19.31 18.87
C PRO A 291 10.83 18.21 19.92
N TRP A 292 10.50 17.00 19.48
CA TRP A 292 10.26 15.85 20.35
C TRP A 292 11.50 15.46 21.14
N LYS A 293 11.33 15.11 22.41
CA LYS A 293 12.38 14.58 23.28
C LYS A 293 12.56 13.07 23.09
N ASN A 294 11.45 12.35 23.15
CA ASN A 294 11.43 10.89 23.21
C ASN A 294 10.79 10.23 21.96
N ILE A 295 10.09 10.98 21.12
CA ILE A 295 9.51 10.49 19.87
C ILE A 295 10.40 10.89 18.70
N TYR A 296 10.50 10.03 17.71
CA TYR A 296 11.11 10.35 16.40
C TYR A 296 10.37 9.63 15.28
N ALA A 297 10.50 10.14 14.08
CA ALA A 297 9.97 9.52 12.88
C ALA A 297 11.07 8.78 12.12
N ALA A 298 10.76 7.63 11.55
CA ALA A 298 11.60 6.99 10.55
C ALA A 298 11.70 7.85 9.28
N GLU A 299 12.65 7.54 8.39
CA GLU A 299 12.74 8.15 7.05
C GLU A 299 11.37 8.15 6.38
N THR A 300 10.90 9.31 5.93
CA THR A 300 9.55 9.49 5.40
C THR A 300 9.49 10.69 4.46
N ALA A 301 8.57 10.68 3.51
CA ALA A 301 8.27 11.85 2.69
C ALA A 301 7.09 12.63 3.27
N ASP A 302 7.19 13.97 3.28
CA ASP A 302 6.15 14.84 3.81
C ASP A 302 4.80 14.65 3.14
N SER A 303 4.79 14.45 1.83
CA SER A 303 3.58 14.29 1.03
C SER A 303 2.83 12.99 1.28
N VAL A 304 3.49 11.95 1.82
CA VAL A 304 2.86 10.64 2.08
C VAL A 304 2.10 10.66 3.39
N SER A 305 0.84 10.23 3.39
CA SER A 305 -0.07 10.38 4.54
C SER A 305 0.31 9.57 5.78
N ILE A 306 1.16 8.55 5.65
CA ILE A 306 1.61 7.68 6.74
C ILE A 306 3.04 7.96 7.13
N THR A 307 3.39 7.66 8.38
CA THR A 307 4.76 7.65 8.90
C THR A 307 4.89 6.65 10.05
N LEU A 308 6.07 6.10 10.24
CA LEU A 308 6.41 5.29 11.39
C LEU A 308 6.95 6.22 12.49
N LEU A 309 6.21 6.34 13.60
CA LEU A 309 6.63 7.03 14.81
C LEU A 309 7.17 6.03 15.82
N ILE A 310 8.28 6.37 16.46
CA ILE A 310 8.98 5.50 17.40
C ILE A 310 9.25 6.26 18.69
N HIS A 311 8.95 5.66 19.85
CA HIS A 311 9.35 6.15 21.15
C HIS A 311 10.71 5.55 21.55
N ARG A 312 11.63 6.37 22.07
CA ARG A 312 13.00 5.95 22.46
C ARG A 312 13.01 4.91 23.58
N ASN A 313 12.03 4.99 24.50
CA ASN A 313 11.86 4.00 25.54
C ASN A 313 11.11 2.77 24.97
N PRO A 314 11.76 1.58 24.89
CA PRO A 314 11.12 0.38 24.32
C PRO A 314 10.01 -0.20 25.19
N ALA A 315 9.85 0.26 26.43
CA ALA A 315 8.79 -0.17 27.32
C ALA A 315 7.43 0.50 26.99
N VAL A 316 7.44 1.66 26.34
CA VAL A 316 6.22 2.40 25.98
C VAL A 316 5.48 1.65 24.87
N ASP A 317 4.17 1.49 25.05
CA ASP A 317 3.28 0.96 24.03
C ASP A 317 2.57 2.12 23.33
N MET A 318 3.09 2.53 22.17
CA MET A 318 2.59 3.69 21.42
C MET A 318 1.09 3.58 21.11
N ALA A 319 0.63 2.41 20.69
CA ALA A 319 -0.79 2.23 20.35
C ALA A 319 -1.69 2.30 21.61
N ALA A 320 -1.25 1.71 22.72
CA ALA A 320 -1.97 1.80 23.98
C ALA A 320 -1.99 3.23 24.55
N GLU A 321 -0.91 3.99 24.40
CA GLU A 321 -0.86 5.38 24.82
C GLU A 321 -1.82 6.26 24.00
N PHE A 322 -1.84 6.15 22.66
CA PHE A 322 -2.80 6.85 21.81
C PHE A 322 -4.25 6.48 22.14
N ALA A 323 -4.52 5.20 22.48
CA ALA A 323 -5.86 4.73 22.85
C ALA A 323 -6.44 5.46 24.08
N LYS A 324 -5.60 5.94 25.02
CA LYS A 324 -6.04 6.74 26.18
C LYS A 324 -6.69 8.07 25.74
N PHE A 325 -6.30 8.59 24.59
CA PHE A 325 -6.86 9.80 23.95
C PHE A 325 -7.98 9.49 22.96
N ARG A 326 -8.41 8.23 22.89
CA ARG A 326 -9.40 7.72 21.91
C ARG A 326 -8.95 7.96 20.46
N ILE A 327 -7.63 7.85 20.22
CA ILE A 327 -7.00 7.91 18.90
C ILE A 327 -6.52 6.50 18.54
N TRP A 328 -6.87 6.03 17.35
CA TRP A 328 -6.43 4.75 16.86
C TRP A 328 -5.25 4.90 15.90
N VAL A 329 -4.18 4.13 16.15
CA VAL A 329 -3.01 3.96 15.28
C VAL A 329 -2.75 2.46 15.07
N SER A 330 -2.04 2.07 14.02
CA SER A 330 -1.61 0.67 13.87
C SER A 330 -0.38 0.42 14.73
N SER A 331 -0.40 -0.65 15.53
CA SER A 331 0.75 -1.02 16.38
C SER A 331 1.97 -1.38 15.52
N GLY A 332 3.17 -1.08 16.01
CA GLY A 332 4.40 -1.60 15.41
C GLY A 332 4.43 -3.13 15.40
N CYS A 333 3.84 -3.77 16.39
CA CYS A 333 3.76 -5.23 16.47
C CYS A 333 3.00 -5.89 15.30
N ASP A 334 2.28 -5.11 14.50
CA ASP A 334 1.60 -5.59 13.29
C ASP A 334 2.54 -5.68 12.07
N PHE A 335 3.81 -5.29 12.23
CA PHE A 335 4.84 -5.28 11.19
C PHE A 335 6.09 -6.04 11.64
N ASP A 336 6.64 -6.83 10.75
CA ASP A 336 7.87 -7.58 11.04
C ASP A 336 9.01 -6.63 11.46
N THR A 337 9.82 -7.08 12.42
CA THR A 337 10.96 -6.38 13.01
C THR A 337 10.65 -5.14 13.86
N LEU A 338 9.39 -4.71 13.93
CA LEU A 338 8.98 -3.61 14.78
C LEU A 338 8.43 -4.10 16.13
N THR A 339 8.36 -3.20 17.10
CA THR A 339 7.91 -3.48 18.47
C THR A 339 6.88 -2.45 18.93
N LYS A 340 6.25 -2.70 20.09
CA LYS A 340 5.17 -1.87 20.64
C LYS A 340 5.52 -0.41 20.86
N ASN A 341 6.82 -0.06 20.93
CA ASN A 341 7.26 1.34 21.08
C ASN A 341 7.22 2.11 19.75
N SER A 342 6.67 1.53 18.73
CA SER A 342 6.41 2.18 17.45
C SER A 342 4.96 2.03 16.99
N CYS A 343 4.54 2.91 16.10
CA CYS A 343 3.24 2.81 15.47
C CYS A 343 3.28 3.40 14.05
N ARG A 344 2.51 2.81 13.13
CA ARG A 344 2.19 3.51 11.89
C ARG A 344 1.12 4.54 12.20
N PHE A 345 1.47 5.79 11.98
CA PHE A 345 0.62 6.94 12.18
C PHE A 345 0.21 7.52 10.82
N ARG A 346 -1.09 7.67 10.58
CA ARG A 346 -1.63 8.40 9.44
C ARG A 346 -2.04 9.80 9.89
N VAL A 347 -1.66 10.80 9.09
CA VAL A 347 -2.03 12.20 9.30
C VAL A 347 -3.57 12.32 9.43
N PRO A 348 -4.09 12.93 10.51
CA PRO A 348 -5.54 13.12 10.69
C PRO A 348 -6.08 14.25 9.80
N ALA A 349 -7.40 14.45 9.79
CA ALA A 349 -7.99 15.65 9.22
C ALA A 349 -7.55 16.89 10.00
N ALA A 350 -7.48 18.04 9.34
CA ALA A 350 -7.00 19.30 9.94
C ALA A 350 -7.72 19.66 11.24
N LYS A 351 -9.03 19.41 11.34
CA LYS A 351 -9.85 19.67 12.54
C LYS A 351 -9.43 18.85 13.77
N ASP A 352 -8.76 17.71 13.57
CA ASP A 352 -8.37 16.76 14.63
C ASP A 352 -6.90 16.93 15.05
N MET A 353 -6.12 17.77 14.33
CA MET A 353 -4.67 17.91 14.55
C MET A 353 -4.33 18.37 15.98
N ASP A 354 -5.06 19.32 16.55
CA ASP A 354 -4.77 19.83 17.89
C ASP A 354 -4.86 18.71 18.94
N ARG A 355 -5.91 17.87 18.89
CA ARG A 355 -6.07 16.72 19.79
C ARG A 355 -4.96 15.70 19.61
N VAL A 356 -4.55 15.45 18.37
CA VAL A 356 -3.45 14.51 18.07
C VAL A 356 -2.13 15.06 18.58
N MET A 357 -1.86 16.35 18.43
CA MET A 357 -0.65 16.99 18.95
C MET A 357 -0.62 17.01 20.49
N GLU A 358 -1.77 17.17 21.17
CA GLU A 358 -1.86 17.02 22.63
C GLU A 358 -1.51 15.59 23.07
N ALA A 359 -2.03 14.58 22.40
CA ALA A 359 -1.70 13.17 22.68
C ALA A 359 -0.21 12.89 22.47
N LEU A 360 0.36 13.33 21.35
CA LEU A 360 1.79 13.15 21.06
C LEU A 360 2.67 13.83 22.12
N LYS A 361 2.33 15.04 22.58
CA LYS A 361 3.07 15.73 23.66
C LYS A 361 3.01 14.98 24.99
N ALA A 362 1.85 14.40 25.31
CA ALA A 362 1.69 13.60 26.52
C ALA A 362 2.51 12.29 26.45
N ILE A 363 2.55 11.65 25.28
CA ILE A 363 3.35 10.44 25.04
C ILE A 363 4.85 10.77 25.07
N ASP A 364 5.27 11.88 24.46
CA ASP A 364 6.66 12.32 24.44
C ASP A 364 7.20 12.65 25.85
N ALA A 365 6.32 12.99 26.79
CA ALA A 365 6.68 13.26 28.17
C ALA A 365 6.95 12.01 29.02
N ILE A 366 6.69 10.81 28.50
CA ILE A 366 7.00 9.53 29.16
C ILE A 366 8.51 9.28 29.08
N ASP A 367 9.17 9.08 30.23
CA ASP A 367 10.61 8.79 30.29
C ASP A 367 10.94 7.32 30.01
#